data_d5ecdc426c74121bd68e628774717f94
#
_entry.id   d5ecdc426c74121bd68e628774717f94
#
_cell.length_a   1.000
_cell.length_b   1.000
_cell.length_c   1.000
_cell.angle_alpha   90.00
_cell.angle_beta   90.00
_cell.angle_gamma   90.00
#
_symmetry.space_group_name_H-M   'P 1'
#
loop_
_entity.id
_entity.type
_entity.pdbx_description
1 polymer ?
#
loop_
_entity_poly.entity_id
_entity_poly.type
_entity_poly.pdbx_seq_one_letter_code
_entity_poly.pdbx_strand_id
1 'polypeptide(L)'
;MKDKSMRSAAIKVPSLIIVIVCFLLSGCKGEGSETIWSAEARSPDGSRVASARTVANSGFGTGYIWTAVYLNLTKGSQPPTAVLQLSDTFESPSDEISVEMKWLTPTHLELTYKGHRTVDFQAVKCVGVDISVRDLSSETTSTSH
;
A
#
# COMPACT_ATOMS: atom_id res chain seq x y z
N MET A 1 -46.77 53.34 -34.17
CA MET A 1 -46.47 52.21 -33.25
C MET A 1 -45.12 51.70 -33.60
N LYS A 2 -44.12 51.98 -32.72
CA LYS A 2 -42.70 51.60 -32.94
C LYS A 2 -42.41 50.32 -32.15
N ASP A 3 -42.10 49.27 -32.88
CA ASP A 3 -41.67 47.98 -32.35
C ASP A 3 -40.17 48.08 -31.91
N LYS A 4 -39.93 47.81 -30.62
CA LYS A 4 -38.61 47.93 -30.00
C LYS A 4 -38.02 46.54 -29.88
N SER A 5 -37.30 46.11 -30.94
CA SER A 5 -36.52 44.87 -30.96
C SER A 5 -35.44 44.91 -29.87
N MET A 6 -35.60 44.08 -28.83
CA MET A 6 -34.55 43.81 -27.84
C MET A 6 -33.53 42.89 -28.48
N ARG A 7 -32.33 43.42 -28.80
CA ARG A 7 -31.18 42.60 -29.19
C ARG A 7 -30.55 42.03 -27.92
N SER A 8 -30.69 40.75 -27.74
CA SER A 8 -29.94 39.96 -26.74
C SER A 8 -28.45 39.94 -27.10
N ALA A 9 -27.63 40.61 -26.31
CA ALA A 9 -26.18 40.55 -26.44
C ALA A 9 -25.66 39.24 -25.85
N ALA A 10 -25.33 38.29 -26.71
CA ALA A 10 -24.64 37.07 -26.31
C ALA A 10 -23.21 37.43 -25.91
N ILE A 11 -22.91 37.34 -24.61
CA ILE A 11 -21.53 37.50 -24.07
C ILE A 11 -20.70 36.29 -24.51
N LYS A 12 -19.87 36.49 -25.53
CA LYS A 12 -18.85 35.52 -25.90
C LYS A 12 -17.75 35.53 -24.83
N VAL A 13 -17.81 34.62 -23.86
CA VAL A 13 -16.72 34.37 -22.92
C VAL A 13 -15.56 33.85 -23.77
N PRO A 14 -14.38 34.50 -23.80
CA PRO A 14 -13.25 34.03 -24.62
C PRO A 14 -12.79 32.68 -24.11
N SER A 15 -12.67 31.71 -25.01
CA SER A 15 -12.26 30.33 -24.80
C SER A 15 -10.93 30.19 -23.99
N LEU A 16 -10.14 31.23 -23.97
CA LEU A 16 -8.89 31.33 -23.25
C LEU A 16 -9.05 31.31 -21.72
N ILE A 17 -10.16 31.89 -21.19
CA ILE A 17 -10.40 31.92 -19.73
C ILE A 17 -10.75 30.51 -19.20
N ILE A 18 -11.43 29.70 -19.97
CA ILE A 18 -11.79 28.31 -19.59
C ILE A 18 -10.54 27.45 -19.50
N VAL A 19 -9.57 27.63 -20.39
CA VAL A 19 -8.30 26.88 -20.37
C VAL A 19 -7.45 27.21 -19.14
N ILE A 20 -7.40 28.49 -18.73
CA ILE A 20 -6.64 28.92 -17.54
C ILE A 20 -7.26 28.37 -16.25
N VAL A 21 -8.59 28.32 -16.15
CA VAL A 21 -9.29 27.74 -14.97
C VAL A 21 -9.04 26.24 -14.86
N CYS A 22 -8.97 25.49 -15.97
CA CYS A 22 -8.64 24.06 -15.95
C CYS A 22 -7.21 23.78 -15.49
N PHE A 23 -6.25 24.66 -15.80
CA PHE A 23 -4.86 24.51 -15.33
C PHE A 23 -4.68 24.78 -13.84
N LEU A 24 -5.50 25.61 -13.23
CA LEU A 24 -5.44 25.89 -11.79
C LEU A 24 -6.04 24.77 -10.91
N LEU A 25 -6.85 23.87 -11.48
CA LEU A 25 -7.45 22.74 -10.77
C LEU A 25 -6.57 21.47 -10.78
N SER A 26 -5.47 21.46 -11.55
CA SER A 26 -4.55 20.31 -11.62
C SER A 26 -3.46 20.31 -10.53
N GLY A 27 -3.48 21.21 -9.57
CA GLY A 27 -2.43 21.49 -8.60
C GLY A 27 -2.57 20.85 -7.22
N CYS A 28 -3.59 20.05 -6.94
CA CYS A 28 -3.64 19.27 -5.70
C CYS A 28 -3.03 17.89 -5.93
N LYS A 29 -1.69 17.78 -5.89
CA LYS A 29 -1.04 16.55 -5.46
C LYS A 29 -1.32 16.44 -3.97
N GLY A 30 -2.38 15.70 -3.62
CA GLY A 30 -2.66 15.31 -2.24
C GLY A 30 -1.45 14.59 -1.64
N GLU A 31 -1.28 14.77 -0.34
CA GLU A 31 -0.39 13.98 0.49
C GLU A 31 -0.40 12.52 0.03
N GLY A 32 0.70 12.07 -0.60
CA GLY A 32 0.69 10.82 -1.35
C GLY A 32 1.22 9.68 -0.50
N SER A 33 0.41 8.65 -0.31
CA SER A 33 0.94 7.35 0.04
C SER A 33 1.54 6.70 -1.20
N GLU A 34 2.80 6.30 -1.14
CA GLU A 34 3.51 5.65 -2.23
C GLU A 34 3.85 4.20 -1.85
N THR A 35 3.55 3.25 -2.74
CA THR A 35 4.02 1.88 -2.57
C THR A 35 5.49 1.82 -2.99
N ILE A 36 6.37 1.63 -2.01
CA ILE A 36 7.82 1.61 -2.20
C ILE A 36 8.38 0.20 -2.40
N TRP A 37 7.63 -0.83 -2.03
CA TRP A 37 7.98 -2.23 -2.23
C TRP A 37 6.74 -3.11 -2.30
N SER A 38 6.78 -4.18 -3.13
CA SER A 38 5.75 -5.21 -3.19
C SER A 38 6.30 -6.54 -3.64
N ALA A 39 5.69 -7.64 -3.19
CA ALA A 39 6.01 -9.00 -3.59
C ALA A 39 4.77 -9.89 -3.54
N GLU A 40 4.85 -11.02 -4.25
CA GLU A 40 3.83 -12.07 -4.23
C GLU A 40 4.49 -13.45 -4.11
N ALA A 41 3.84 -14.36 -3.39
CA ALA A 41 4.20 -15.76 -3.29
C ALA A 41 2.96 -16.64 -3.45
N ARG A 42 3.02 -17.57 -4.39
CA ARG A 42 1.91 -18.51 -4.67
C ARG A 42 2.14 -19.82 -3.93
N SER A 43 1.08 -20.38 -3.36
CA SER A 43 1.13 -21.71 -2.72
C SER A 43 1.51 -22.81 -3.73
N PRO A 44 2.15 -23.92 -3.29
CA PRO A 44 2.59 -25.00 -4.17
C PRO A 44 1.47 -25.63 -4.98
N ASP A 45 0.24 -25.67 -4.44
CA ASP A 45 -0.96 -26.18 -5.13
C ASP A 45 -1.66 -25.12 -6.00
N GLY A 46 -1.15 -23.87 -6.00
CA GLY A 46 -1.69 -22.75 -6.76
C GLY A 46 -3.05 -22.23 -6.26
N SER A 47 -3.57 -22.73 -5.13
CA SER A 47 -4.90 -22.37 -4.64
C SER A 47 -4.93 -21.03 -3.90
N ARG A 48 -3.78 -20.52 -3.45
CA ARG A 48 -3.65 -19.31 -2.65
C ARG A 48 -2.49 -18.44 -3.11
N VAL A 49 -2.61 -17.14 -2.87
CA VAL A 49 -1.56 -16.15 -3.11
C VAL A 49 -1.39 -15.32 -1.84
N ALA A 50 -0.16 -15.25 -1.35
CA ALA A 50 0.25 -14.25 -0.37
C ALA A 50 0.81 -13.04 -1.14
N SER A 51 0.33 -11.84 -0.84
CA SER A 51 0.82 -10.59 -1.41
C SER A 51 1.25 -9.65 -0.30
N ALA A 52 2.41 -9.04 -0.43
CA ALA A 52 2.95 -8.07 0.51
C ALA A 52 3.17 -6.74 -0.18
N ARG A 53 2.97 -5.65 0.56
CA ARG A 53 3.31 -4.30 0.10
C ARG A 53 3.78 -3.45 1.26
N THR A 54 4.78 -2.61 0.99
CA THR A 54 5.24 -1.55 1.89
C THR A 54 4.85 -0.20 1.30
N VAL A 55 4.24 0.61 2.12
CA VAL A 55 3.74 1.94 1.75
C VAL A 55 4.43 2.97 2.63
N ALA A 56 5.01 3.98 2.01
CA ALA A 56 5.48 5.19 2.67
C ALA A 56 4.41 6.27 2.56
N ASN A 57 4.08 6.89 3.67
CA ASN A 57 3.19 8.04 3.71
C ASN A 57 3.98 9.26 4.17
N SER A 58 4.07 10.26 3.31
CA SER A 58 4.73 11.53 3.60
C SER A 58 3.68 12.62 3.74
N GLY A 59 3.42 13.07 4.98
CA GLY A 59 2.57 14.21 5.28
C GLY A 59 3.33 15.30 6.03
N PHE A 60 2.76 16.50 6.14
CA PHE A 60 3.34 17.61 6.89
C PHE A 60 3.50 17.22 8.38
N GLY A 61 4.74 16.96 8.81
CA GLY A 61 5.12 16.74 10.20
C GLY A 61 5.06 15.31 10.70
N THR A 62 4.52 14.34 9.96
CA THR A 62 4.52 12.92 10.34
C THR A 62 4.60 12.03 9.11
N GLY A 63 5.74 11.40 8.92
CA GLY A 63 5.86 10.32 7.95
C GLY A 63 5.83 8.96 8.66
N TYR A 64 5.21 7.96 8.06
CA TYR A 64 5.28 6.60 8.54
C TYR A 64 5.39 5.61 7.37
N ILE A 65 6.04 4.50 7.65
CA ILE A 65 6.16 3.38 6.73
C ILE A 65 5.38 2.22 7.34
N TRP A 66 4.57 1.55 6.55
CA TRP A 66 3.89 0.35 6.99
C TRP A 66 3.94 -0.72 5.92
N THR A 67 4.03 -1.97 6.36
CA THR A 67 4.00 -3.15 5.49
C THR A 67 2.81 -4.00 5.87
N ALA A 68 2.07 -4.46 4.88
CA ALA A 68 1.00 -5.43 5.10
C ALA A 68 1.16 -6.62 4.18
N VAL A 69 0.92 -7.81 4.74
CA VAL A 69 0.81 -9.08 4.01
C VAL A 69 -0.63 -9.51 4.01
N TYR A 70 -1.13 -9.86 2.84
CA TYR A 70 -2.49 -10.32 2.60
C TYR A 70 -2.48 -11.73 2.05
N LEU A 71 -3.46 -12.52 2.46
CA LEU A 71 -3.73 -13.84 1.90
C LEU A 71 -5.01 -13.79 1.07
N ASN A 72 -4.97 -14.35 -0.13
CA ASN A 72 -6.10 -14.43 -1.04
C ASN A 72 -6.23 -15.83 -1.62
N LEU A 73 -7.47 -16.24 -1.93
CA LEU A 73 -7.77 -17.43 -2.71
C LEU A 73 -7.64 -17.09 -4.20
N THR A 74 -7.01 -17.96 -4.99
CA THR A 74 -6.92 -17.77 -6.46
C THR A 74 -8.26 -17.97 -7.17
N LYS A 75 -9.20 -18.66 -6.52
CA LYS A 75 -10.57 -18.88 -7.02
C LYS A 75 -11.56 -18.38 -5.97
N GLY A 76 -12.45 -17.50 -6.37
CA GLY A 76 -13.47 -16.91 -5.52
C GLY A 76 -13.48 -15.39 -5.59
N SER A 77 -14.50 -14.78 -5.02
CA SER A 77 -14.69 -13.31 -4.97
C SER A 77 -14.44 -12.74 -3.57
N GLN A 78 -13.80 -13.50 -2.68
CA GLN A 78 -13.48 -13.01 -1.33
C GLN A 78 -12.35 -11.98 -1.42
N PRO A 79 -12.45 -10.87 -0.68
CA PRO A 79 -11.38 -9.89 -0.61
C PRO A 79 -10.13 -10.48 0.08
N PRO A 80 -8.94 -10.00 -0.26
CA PRO A 80 -7.71 -10.35 0.44
C PRO A 80 -7.83 -10.06 1.94
N THR A 81 -7.37 -11.00 2.77
CA THR A 81 -7.38 -10.86 4.23
C THR A 81 -5.98 -10.56 4.74
N ALA A 82 -5.84 -9.51 5.55
CA ALA A 82 -4.55 -9.18 6.17
C ALA A 82 -4.14 -10.28 7.15
N VAL A 83 -2.88 -10.69 7.10
CA VAL A 83 -2.29 -11.73 7.96
C VAL A 83 -1.09 -11.22 8.76
N LEU A 84 -0.45 -10.14 8.32
CA LEU A 84 0.63 -9.45 9.04
C LEU A 84 0.56 -7.97 8.73
N GLN A 85 0.75 -7.12 9.76
CA GLN A 85 0.97 -5.68 9.60
C GLN A 85 2.13 -5.26 10.48
N LEU A 86 3.06 -4.52 9.87
CA LEU A 86 4.25 -3.99 10.51
C LEU A 86 4.29 -2.48 10.26
N SER A 87 4.59 -1.71 11.30
CA SER A 87 4.85 -0.28 11.19
C SER A 87 6.30 0.06 11.52
N ASP A 88 6.75 1.16 10.96
CA ASP A 88 8.07 1.73 11.18
C ASP A 88 7.98 3.26 11.19
N THR A 89 8.91 3.92 11.86
CA THR A 89 8.95 5.39 11.91
C THR A 89 9.95 5.92 10.89
N PHE A 90 9.68 7.11 10.35
CA PHE A 90 10.61 7.79 9.44
C PHE A 90 11.93 8.21 10.11
N GLU A 91 11.92 8.35 11.44
CA GLU A 91 13.10 8.80 12.21
C GLU A 91 14.17 7.70 12.30
N SER A 92 13.77 6.44 12.19
CA SER A 92 14.67 5.28 12.16
C SER A 92 14.08 4.21 11.26
N PRO A 93 14.05 4.45 9.93
CA PRO A 93 13.54 3.43 9.02
C PRO A 93 14.42 2.20 9.11
N SER A 94 13.81 1.04 9.12
CA SER A 94 14.52 -0.23 8.94
C SER A 94 15.32 -0.20 7.65
N ASP A 95 16.56 -0.66 7.67
CA ASP A 95 17.37 -0.84 6.46
C ASP A 95 16.71 -1.82 5.48
N GLU A 96 15.81 -2.66 5.98
CA GLU A 96 15.07 -3.63 5.17
C GLU A 96 13.56 -3.46 5.37
N ILE A 97 12.88 -3.02 4.31
CA ILE A 97 11.43 -2.77 4.25
C ILE A 97 10.64 -3.97 3.74
N SER A 98 11.32 -5.07 3.38
CA SER A 98 10.73 -6.25 2.77
C SER A 98 10.26 -7.26 3.82
N VAL A 99 9.35 -8.14 3.39
CA VAL A 99 8.95 -9.36 4.11
C VAL A 99 9.17 -10.54 3.17
N GLU A 100 9.95 -11.51 3.58
CA GLU A 100 10.07 -12.77 2.85
C GLU A 100 8.84 -13.63 3.12
N MET A 101 8.25 -14.17 2.06
CA MET A 101 7.07 -15.03 2.12
C MET A 101 7.43 -16.40 1.57
N LYS A 102 7.42 -17.42 2.40
CA LYS A 102 7.78 -18.79 2.03
C LYS A 102 6.66 -19.76 2.36
N TRP A 103 6.13 -20.42 1.35
CA TRP A 103 5.20 -21.53 1.54
C TRP A 103 5.98 -22.81 1.91
N LEU A 104 5.81 -23.27 3.13
CA LEU A 104 6.38 -24.54 3.61
C LEU A 104 5.55 -25.72 3.12
N THR A 105 4.24 -25.55 3.07
CA THR A 105 3.25 -26.50 2.52
C THR A 105 2.10 -25.72 1.86
N PRO A 106 1.17 -26.35 1.15
CA PRO A 106 -0.03 -25.67 0.64
C PRO A 106 -0.87 -24.96 1.71
N THR A 107 -0.72 -25.35 2.98
CA THR A 107 -1.49 -24.83 4.12
C THR A 107 -0.62 -24.23 5.22
N HIS A 108 0.66 -23.96 4.95
CA HIS A 108 1.55 -23.32 5.92
C HIS A 108 2.41 -22.25 5.22
N LEU A 109 2.21 -21.01 5.61
CA LEU A 109 2.97 -19.85 5.15
C LEU A 109 3.88 -19.36 6.26
N GLU A 110 5.19 -19.29 6.00
CA GLU A 110 6.18 -18.65 6.85
C GLU A 110 6.45 -17.23 6.32
N LEU A 111 6.40 -16.26 7.22
CA LEU A 111 6.73 -14.85 6.98
C LEU A 111 7.97 -14.49 7.80
N THR A 112 8.99 -13.95 7.16
CA THR A 112 10.19 -13.48 7.85
C THR A 112 10.44 -12.02 7.54
N TYR A 113 10.84 -11.24 8.55
CA TYR A 113 11.23 -9.85 8.40
C TYR A 113 12.47 -9.54 9.22
N LYS A 114 13.13 -8.44 8.90
CA LYS A 114 14.28 -7.88 9.62
C LYS A 114 14.02 -6.43 9.97
N GLY A 115 14.86 -5.90 10.84
CA GLY A 115 14.80 -4.52 11.29
C GLY A 115 13.90 -4.32 12.51
N HIS A 116 14.09 -3.19 13.19
CA HIS A 116 13.34 -2.86 14.42
C HIS A 116 11.95 -2.35 14.05
N ARG A 117 11.03 -3.27 13.75
CA ARG A 117 9.66 -2.96 13.32
C ARG A 117 8.65 -3.34 14.38
N THR A 118 7.60 -2.54 14.51
CA THR A 118 6.49 -2.85 15.40
C THR A 118 5.51 -3.78 14.69
N VAL A 119 5.15 -4.88 15.34
CA VAL A 119 4.07 -5.77 14.87
C VAL A 119 2.75 -5.20 15.36
N ASP A 120 1.97 -4.61 14.44
CA ASP A 120 0.65 -4.05 14.75
C ASP A 120 -0.43 -5.12 14.74
N PHE A 121 -0.27 -6.11 13.85
CA PHE A 121 -1.20 -7.22 13.70
C PHE A 121 -0.49 -8.47 13.18
N GLN A 122 -0.86 -9.64 13.72
CA GLN A 122 -0.40 -10.95 13.26
C GLN A 122 -1.52 -11.98 13.42
N ALA A 123 -1.89 -12.63 12.32
CA ALA A 123 -2.74 -13.81 12.35
C ALA A 123 -1.89 -15.06 12.55
N VAL A 124 -2.38 -16.00 13.32
CA VAL A 124 -1.78 -17.36 13.47
C VAL A 124 -2.41 -18.36 12.51
N LYS A 125 -3.62 -18.06 12.03
CA LYS A 125 -4.37 -18.86 11.06
C LYS A 125 -5.34 -18.00 10.26
N CYS A 126 -5.38 -18.23 8.94
CA CYS A 126 -6.28 -17.52 8.05
C CYS A 126 -6.66 -18.40 6.86
N VAL A 127 -7.95 -18.50 6.54
CA VAL A 127 -8.49 -19.24 5.38
C VAL A 127 -7.92 -20.67 5.26
N GLY A 128 -7.80 -21.38 6.40
CA GLY A 128 -7.26 -22.74 6.45
C GLY A 128 -5.73 -22.83 6.27
N VAL A 129 -5.02 -21.70 6.37
CA VAL A 129 -3.55 -21.62 6.34
C VAL A 129 -3.02 -21.27 7.72
N ASP A 130 -2.07 -22.04 8.21
CA ASP A 130 -1.31 -21.73 9.42
C ASP A 130 -0.22 -20.71 9.05
N ILE A 131 -0.09 -19.64 9.83
CA ILE A 131 0.84 -18.54 9.60
C ILE A 131 1.90 -18.54 10.69
N SER A 132 3.16 -18.70 10.33
CA SER A 132 4.29 -18.50 11.22
C SER A 132 5.03 -17.20 10.84
N VAL A 133 5.41 -16.43 11.87
CA VAL A 133 6.14 -15.17 11.69
C VAL A 133 7.44 -15.24 12.48
N ARG A 134 8.55 -14.86 11.84
CA ARG A 134 9.88 -14.82 12.46
C ARG A 134 10.50 -13.44 12.27
N ASP A 135 10.96 -12.88 13.38
CA ASP A 135 11.82 -11.70 13.40
C ASP A 135 13.28 -12.14 13.38
N LEU A 136 14.00 -11.79 12.32
CA LEU A 136 15.43 -12.09 12.16
C LEU A 136 16.33 -10.94 12.58
N SER A 137 15.81 -9.89 13.19
CA SER A 137 16.59 -8.70 13.61
C SER A 137 17.69 -9.03 14.60
N SER A 138 17.49 -10.04 15.46
CA SER A 138 18.44 -10.47 16.48
C SER A 138 19.52 -11.45 15.96
N GLU A 139 19.31 -12.06 14.79
CA GLU A 139 20.24 -13.09 14.28
C GLU A 139 21.51 -12.48 13.66
N THR A 140 21.53 -11.18 13.36
CA THR A 140 22.66 -10.51 12.69
C THR A 140 23.82 -10.14 13.65
N THR A 141 23.64 -10.25 14.96
CA THR A 141 24.64 -9.78 15.96
C THR A 141 25.68 -10.84 16.35
N SER A 142 25.62 -12.07 15.85
CA SER A 142 26.47 -13.18 16.33
C SER A 142 27.63 -13.57 15.39
N THR A 143 27.96 -12.78 14.38
CA THR A 143 29.10 -13.12 13.49
C THR A 143 30.13 -11.98 13.41
N SER A 144 30.77 -11.68 14.55
CA SER A 144 32.03 -10.95 14.57
C SER A 144 32.88 -11.45 15.73
N HIS A 145 33.62 -12.50 15.49
CA HIS A 145 34.85 -12.87 16.21
C HIS A 145 35.92 -13.18 15.20
#